data_4b8c185cc1cb978295516feebf36ecc0
#
_entry.id   4b8c185cc1cb978295516feebf36ecc0
#
_cell.length_a   1.000
_cell.length_b   1.000
_cell.length_c   1.000
_cell.angle_alpha   90.00
_cell.angle_beta   90.00
_cell.angle_gamma   90.00
#
_symmetry.space_group_name_H-M   'P 1'
#
loop_
_entity.id
_entity.type
_entity.pdbx_description
1 polymer ?
#
loop_
_entity_poly.entity_id
_entity_poly.type
_entity_poly.pdbx_seq_one_letter_code
_entity_poly.pdbx_strand_id
1 'polypeptide(L)'
;VEEQASLIPTLRRPLANRIKTVDPVAMFDQGGVFAFIGPTGVGKTTTVAKIAARCVMRFGRKSVSLLSTDTYRIGALEQLRVFAKILGLPVTALRDAEDLVVRLQELEKFHVVLIDTAGMGQRDVKMVEQLKVLADGYKSMKRLLVMSATTSLQTMQDVIQAHSQGKNNGIHAALITKVDEAMSLAPSVDCLIRHDLPLLFIGNGQQVPEDLHVADPNYLAHRSLSPRAFASEFMPDDEVVPAMIADNISEWMKKAK
;
A
#
# COMPACT_ATOMS: atom_id res chain seq x y z
N VAL A 1 24.00 -1.22 27.52
CA VAL A 1 22.69 -1.87 27.23
C VAL A 1 21.59 -1.14 28.03
N GLU A 2 21.76 -0.91 29.32
CA GLU A 2 20.77 -0.19 30.17
C GLU A 2 20.56 1.28 29.76
N GLU A 3 21.61 1.99 29.39
CA GLU A 3 21.49 3.37 28.89
C GLU A 3 20.71 3.50 27.58
N GLN A 4 20.84 2.54 26.69
CA GLN A 4 20.06 2.49 25.43
C GLN A 4 18.56 2.22 25.69
N ALA A 5 18.23 1.33 26.63
CA ALA A 5 16.84 1.04 26.99
C ALA A 5 16.12 2.28 27.59
N SER A 6 16.84 3.17 28.26
CA SER A 6 16.26 4.42 28.80
C SER A 6 15.97 5.50 27.75
N LEU A 7 16.65 5.48 26.61
CA LEU A 7 16.50 6.46 25.54
C LEU A 7 15.34 6.14 24.58
N ILE A 8 14.99 4.86 24.40
CA ILE A 8 13.94 4.42 23.48
C ILE A 8 12.57 5.10 23.74
N PRO A 9 12.05 5.14 24.98
CA PRO A 9 10.79 5.82 25.28
C PRO A 9 10.83 7.32 24.93
N THR A 10 11.98 7.97 25.20
CA THR A 10 12.16 9.41 24.92
C THR A 10 12.17 9.71 23.42
N LEU A 11 12.73 8.83 22.60
CA LEU A 11 12.84 9.00 21.15
C LEU A 11 11.57 8.60 20.39
N ARG A 12 10.74 7.74 20.96
CA ARG A 12 9.55 7.18 20.29
C ARG A 12 8.58 8.26 19.84
N ARG A 13 8.21 9.17 20.74
CA ARG A 13 7.24 10.23 20.43
C ARG A 13 7.74 11.25 19.40
N PRO A 14 8.97 11.79 19.49
CA PRO A 14 9.54 12.62 18.44
C PRO A 14 9.62 11.93 17.08
N LEU A 15 9.96 10.62 17.04
CA LEU A 15 10.00 9.86 15.80
C LEU A 15 8.60 9.68 15.21
N ALA A 16 7.61 9.30 16.02
CA ALA A 16 6.22 9.14 15.59
C ALA A 16 5.68 10.44 14.96
N ASN A 17 5.98 11.60 15.54
CA ASN A 17 5.55 12.89 15.02
C ASN A 17 6.16 13.26 13.65
N ARG A 18 7.22 12.59 13.23
CA ARG A 18 7.86 12.79 11.91
C ARG A 18 7.26 11.88 10.82
N ILE A 19 6.53 10.84 11.21
CA ILE A 19 5.91 9.88 10.29
C ILE A 19 4.57 10.46 9.83
N LYS A 20 4.47 10.75 8.53
CA LYS A 20 3.22 11.18 7.92
C LYS A 20 2.36 9.97 7.56
N THR A 21 1.07 10.06 7.82
CA THR A 21 0.09 9.03 7.42
C THR A 21 -1.07 9.66 6.67
N VAL A 22 -1.78 8.85 5.89
CA VAL A 22 -2.98 9.23 5.17
C VAL A 22 -4.15 8.40 5.69
N ASP A 23 -5.29 9.06 5.91
CA ASP A 23 -6.52 8.34 6.23
C ASP A 23 -7.04 7.58 5.00
N PRO A 24 -7.04 6.24 5.03
CA PRO A 24 -7.54 5.44 3.91
C PRO A 24 -9.04 5.61 3.69
N VAL A 25 -9.81 5.90 4.75
CA VAL A 25 -11.25 6.15 4.64
C VAL A 25 -11.48 7.37 3.76
N ALA A 26 -10.86 8.50 4.12
CA ALA A 26 -10.98 9.74 3.34
C ALA A 26 -10.46 9.57 1.90
N MET A 27 -9.39 8.79 1.69
CA MET A 27 -8.82 8.58 0.37
C MET A 27 -9.76 7.77 -0.55
N PHE A 28 -10.33 6.65 -0.07
CA PHE A 28 -11.19 5.79 -0.89
C PHE A 28 -12.62 6.28 -0.98
N ASP A 29 -13.13 7.05 0.00
CA ASP A 29 -14.46 7.68 -0.08
C ASP A 29 -14.55 8.72 -1.21
N GLN A 30 -13.45 9.37 -1.57
CA GLN A 30 -13.40 10.23 -2.75
C GLN A 30 -13.54 9.45 -4.07
N GLY A 31 -13.30 8.13 -4.03
CA GLY A 31 -13.25 7.31 -5.21
C GLY A 31 -12.08 7.65 -6.13
N GLY A 32 -12.09 7.08 -7.34
CA GLY A 32 -11.08 7.35 -8.37
C GLY A 32 -10.31 6.12 -8.79
N VAL A 33 -9.18 6.36 -9.46
CA VAL A 33 -8.27 5.32 -9.97
C VAL A 33 -7.03 5.27 -9.10
N PHE A 34 -6.66 4.07 -8.65
CA PHE A 34 -5.52 3.84 -7.77
C PHE A 34 -4.55 2.84 -8.42
N ALA A 35 -3.37 3.31 -8.82
CA ALA A 35 -2.34 2.47 -9.43
C ALA A 35 -1.30 2.05 -8.39
N PHE A 36 -1.12 0.74 -8.22
CA PHE A 36 -0.14 0.17 -7.28
C PHE A 36 1.18 -0.05 -8.01
N ILE A 37 2.15 0.80 -7.74
CA ILE A 37 3.47 0.81 -8.34
C ILE A 37 4.52 0.26 -7.37
N GLY A 38 5.69 -0.14 -7.88
CA GLY A 38 6.80 -0.64 -7.06
C GLY A 38 7.47 -1.88 -7.64
N PRO A 39 8.54 -2.38 -7.01
CA PRO A 39 9.33 -3.51 -7.50
C PRO A 39 8.55 -4.81 -7.65
N THR A 40 9.12 -5.74 -8.40
CA THR A 40 8.63 -7.12 -8.48
C THR A 40 8.78 -7.80 -7.11
N GLY A 41 7.79 -8.63 -6.73
CA GLY A 41 7.86 -9.46 -5.52
C GLY A 41 7.57 -8.73 -4.20
N VAL A 42 7.27 -7.43 -4.21
CA VAL A 42 6.90 -6.68 -2.99
C VAL A 42 5.46 -6.94 -2.51
N GLY A 43 4.66 -7.74 -3.20
CA GLY A 43 3.29 -8.05 -2.79
C GLY A 43 2.21 -7.10 -3.33
N LYS A 44 2.42 -6.46 -4.49
CA LYS A 44 1.42 -5.56 -5.11
C LYS A 44 0.08 -6.23 -5.32
N THR A 45 0.04 -7.36 -6.03
CA THR A 45 -1.18 -8.11 -6.33
C THR A 45 -1.95 -8.51 -5.08
N THR A 46 -1.25 -9.00 -4.05
CA THR A 46 -1.86 -9.34 -2.75
C THR A 46 -2.41 -8.09 -2.04
N THR A 47 -1.69 -6.99 -2.11
CA THR A 47 -2.12 -5.70 -1.53
C THR A 47 -3.37 -5.18 -2.25
N VAL A 48 -3.40 -5.24 -3.59
CA VAL A 48 -4.58 -4.90 -4.39
C VAL A 48 -5.78 -5.75 -3.97
N ALA A 49 -5.60 -7.06 -3.79
CA ALA A 49 -6.66 -7.96 -3.35
C ALA A 49 -7.20 -7.59 -1.95
N LYS A 50 -6.32 -7.28 -1.01
CA LYS A 50 -6.70 -6.85 0.36
C LYS A 50 -7.50 -5.55 0.35
N ILE A 51 -7.06 -4.57 -0.42
CA ILE A 51 -7.76 -3.29 -0.56
C ILE A 51 -9.08 -3.48 -1.31
N ALA A 52 -9.09 -4.29 -2.37
CA ALA A 52 -10.33 -4.62 -3.09
C ALA A 52 -11.39 -5.22 -2.17
N ALA A 53 -11.00 -6.18 -1.31
CA ALA A 53 -11.90 -6.78 -0.34
C ALA A 53 -12.50 -5.72 0.61
N ARG A 54 -11.68 -4.81 1.14
CA ARG A 54 -12.15 -3.69 1.98
C ARG A 54 -13.07 -2.74 1.25
N CYS A 55 -12.74 -2.39 0.00
CA CYS A 55 -13.60 -1.55 -0.83
C CYS A 55 -14.95 -2.23 -1.14
N VAL A 56 -14.96 -3.55 -1.38
CA VAL A 56 -16.20 -4.31 -1.56
C VAL A 56 -17.05 -4.30 -0.31
N MET A 57 -16.45 -4.47 0.87
CA MET A 57 -17.17 -4.43 2.15
C MET A 57 -17.79 -3.05 2.41
N ARG A 58 -17.13 -1.98 1.95
CA ARG A 58 -17.58 -0.60 2.18
C ARG A 58 -18.55 -0.08 1.11
N PHE A 59 -18.24 -0.29 -0.15
CA PHE A 59 -18.97 0.33 -1.28
C PHE A 59 -19.81 -0.67 -2.08
N GLY A 60 -19.68 -1.96 -1.79
CA GLY A 60 -20.34 -3.02 -2.54
C GLY A 60 -19.60 -3.41 -3.84
N ARG A 61 -19.86 -4.62 -4.32
CA ARG A 61 -19.19 -5.22 -5.49
C ARG A 61 -19.35 -4.42 -6.79
N LYS A 62 -20.51 -3.78 -6.97
CA LYS A 62 -20.80 -3.01 -8.19
C LYS A 62 -20.00 -1.72 -8.31
N SER A 63 -19.39 -1.28 -7.22
CA SER A 63 -18.63 -0.02 -7.13
C SER A 63 -17.11 -0.20 -7.32
N VAL A 64 -16.63 -1.45 -7.42
CA VAL A 64 -15.18 -1.74 -7.46
C VAL A 64 -14.83 -2.52 -8.74
N SER A 65 -13.75 -2.12 -9.40
CA SER A 65 -13.18 -2.81 -10.56
C SER A 65 -11.68 -3.01 -10.42
N LEU A 66 -11.17 -4.11 -10.96
CA LEU A 66 -9.76 -4.45 -10.98
C LEU A 66 -9.21 -4.39 -12.39
N LEU A 67 -8.05 -3.76 -12.56
CA LEU A 67 -7.28 -3.78 -13.78
C LEU A 67 -5.90 -4.38 -13.51
N SER A 68 -5.29 -5.02 -14.49
CA SER A 68 -3.91 -5.49 -14.41
C SER A 68 -3.15 -5.11 -15.67
N THR A 69 -1.96 -4.52 -15.50
CA THR A 69 -0.97 -4.33 -16.56
C THR A 69 0.07 -5.44 -16.58
N ASP A 70 0.05 -6.36 -15.60
CA ASP A 70 0.98 -7.51 -15.50
C ASP A 70 0.51 -8.68 -16.36
N THR A 71 0.48 -8.45 -17.68
CA THR A 71 0.01 -9.43 -18.66
C THR A 71 1.10 -10.39 -19.15
N TYR A 72 2.37 -10.10 -18.85
CA TYR A 72 3.52 -10.85 -19.33
C TYR A 72 4.05 -11.88 -18.34
N ARG A 73 3.82 -11.67 -17.03
CA ARG A 73 4.27 -12.62 -16.00
C ARG A 73 3.28 -13.75 -15.86
N ILE A 74 3.78 -14.97 -16.14
CA ILE A 74 3.00 -16.19 -15.95
C ILE A 74 2.50 -16.26 -14.50
N GLY A 75 1.18 -16.37 -14.32
CA GLY A 75 0.55 -16.52 -13.01
C GLY A 75 0.17 -15.22 -12.28
N ALA A 76 0.74 -14.05 -12.59
CA ALA A 76 0.39 -12.82 -11.89
C ALA A 76 -1.08 -12.41 -12.11
N LEU A 77 -1.51 -12.35 -13.36
CA LEU A 77 -2.90 -12.08 -13.73
C LEU A 77 -3.85 -13.16 -13.18
N GLU A 78 -3.43 -14.42 -13.21
CA GLU A 78 -4.24 -15.52 -12.68
C GLU A 78 -4.42 -15.41 -11.17
N GLN A 79 -3.39 -15.02 -10.43
CA GLN A 79 -3.51 -14.77 -8.99
C GLN A 79 -4.55 -13.67 -8.71
N LEU A 80 -4.51 -12.56 -9.45
CA LEU A 80 -5.50 -11.49 -9.31
C LEU A 80 -6.91 -11.98 -9.65
N ARG A 81 -7.07 -12.81 -10.71
CA ARG A 81 -8.35 -13.40 -11.12
C ARG A 81 -8.93 -14.31 -10.04
N VAL A 82 -8.10 -15.08 -9.33
CA VAL A 82 -8.55 -15.92 -8.21
C VAL A 82 -9.18 -15.06 -7.12
N PHE A 83 -8.49 -13.99 -6.69
CA PHE A 83 -9.04 -13.07 -5.70
C PHE A 83 -10.30 -12.38 -6.20
N ALA A 84 -10.30 -11.92 -7.44
CA ALA A 84 -11.45 -11.26 -8.03
C ALA A 84 -12.68 -12.18 -8.09
N LYS A 85 -12.50 -13.46 -8.43
CA LYS A 85 -13.57 -14.46 -8.44
C LYS A 85 -14.16 -14.64 -7.05
N ILE A 86 -13.34 -14.73 -6.01
CA ILE A 86 -13.79 -14.84 -4.61
C ILE A 86 -14.59 -13.59 -4.21
N LEU A 87 -14.13 -12.40 -4.59
CA LEU A 87 -14.77 -11.13 -4.26
C LEU A 87 -15.98 -10.80 -5.17
N GLY A 88 -16.15 -11.52 -6.27
CA GLY A 88 -17.18 -11.26 -7.28
C GLY A 88 -16.95 -9.97 -8.05
N LEU A 89 -15.67 -9.67 -8.39
CA LEU A 89 -15.25 -8.45 -9.08
C LEU A 89 -14.87 -8.72 -10.52
N PRO A 90 -15.10 -7.73 -11.44
CA PRO A 90 -14.54 -7.80 -12.78
C PRO A 90 -13.03 -7.54 -12.76
N VAL A 91 -12.30 -8.28 -13.61
CA VAL A 91 -10.86 -8.05 -13.86
C VAL A 91 -10.66 -7.83 -15.34
N THR A 92 -10.00 -6.72 -15.68
CA THR A 92 -9.63 -6.40 -17.05
C THR A 92 -8.10 -6.37 -17.17
N ALA A 93 -7.56 -7.12 -18.13
CA ALA A 93 -6.14 -7.04 -18.49
C ALA A 93 -5.95 -5.86 -19.45
N LEU A 94 -4.96 -5.02 -19.15
CA LEU A 94 -4.54 -3.91 -19.99
C LEU A 94 -3.24 -4.29 -20.71
N ARG A 95 -3.22 -4.27 -22.03
CA ARG A 95 -2.03 -4.58 -22.84
C ARG A 95 -1.15 -3.35 -23.04
N ASP A 96 -1.78 -2.19 -23.15
CA ASP A 96 -1.16 -0.91 -23.36
C ASP A 96 -2.04 0.23 -22.79
N ALA A 97 -1.57 1.46 -22.96
CA ALA A 97 -2.29 2.64 -22.49
C ALA A 97 -3.55 2.94 -23.33
N GLU A 98 -3.59 2.52 -24.59
CA GLU A 98 -4.73 2.73 -25.49
C GLU A 98 -5.92 1.87 -25.04
N ASP A 99 -5.67 0.64 -24.56
CA ASP A 99 -6.68 -0.21 -23.96
C ASP A 99 -7.37 0.50 -22.75
N LEU A 100 -6.63 1.29 -21.98
CA LEU A 100 -7.22 2.05 -20.88
C LEU A 100 -8.17 3.12 -21.37
N VAL A 101 -7.81 3.88 -22.43
CA VAL A 101 -8.66 4.94 -22.98
C VAL A 101 -10.01 4.38 -23.40
N VAL A 102 -9.99 3.27 -24.14
CA VAL A 102 -11.22 2.60 -24.59
C VAL A 102 -12.08 2.14 -23.40
N ARG A 103 -11.44 1.75 -22.31
CA ARG A 103 -12.12 1.25 -21.11
C ARG A 103 -12.53 2.35 -20.13
N LEU A 104 -11.98 3.55 -20.22
CA LEU A 104 -12.26 4.63 -19.26
C LEU A 104 -13.75 4.94 -19.14
N GLN A 105 -14.49 4.96 -20.24
CA GLN A 105 -15.94 5.15 -20.21
C GLN A 105 -16.67 4.02 -19.46
N GLU A 106 -16.22 2.76 -19.62
CA GLU A 106 -16.76 1.63 -18.88
C GLU A 106 -16.42 1.70 -17.39
N LEU A 107 -15.29 2.34 -17.06
CA LEU A 107 -14.79 2.46 -15.67
C LEU A 107 -15.44 3.62 -14.91
N GLU A 108 -16.07 4.58 -15.59
CA GLU A 108 -16.77 5.71 -14.93
C GLU A 108 -17.86 5.27 -13.97
N LYS A 109 -18.50 4.14 -14.25
CA LYS A 109 -19.56 3.56 -13.39
C LYS A 109 -19.04 3.02 -12.05
N PHE A 110 -17.71 2.77 -11.93
CA PHE A 110 -17.13 2.27 -10.70
C PHE A 110 -16.66 3.44 -9.82
N HIS A 111 -16.92 3.34 -8.53
CA HIS A 111 -16.44 4.30 -7.55
C HIS A 111 -14.93 4.19 -7.34
N VAL A 112 -14.43 2.95 -7.24
CA VAL A 112 -13.02 2.63 -7.03
C VAL A 112 -12.51 1.72 -8.15
N VAL A 113 -11.43 2.12 -8.81
CA VAL A 113 -10.71 1.31 -9.79
C VAL A 113 -9.30 1.08 -9.28
N LEU A 114 -8.92 -0.20 -9.09
CA LEU A 114 -7.60 -0.58 -8.60
C LEU A 114 -6.79 -1.19 -9.74
N ILE A 115 -5.60 -0.66 -10.00
CA ILE A 115 -4.69 -1.11 -11.06
C ILE A 115 -3.50 -1.83 -10.43
N ASP A 116 -3.41 -3.14 -10.63
CA ASP A 116 -2.22 -3.93 -10.33
C ASP A 116 -1.21 -3.78 -11.46
N THR A 117 -0.06 -3.16 -11.18
CA THR A 117 0.96 -2.97 -12.20
C THR A 117 2.02 -4.06 -12.14
N ALA A 118 2.66 -4.34 -13.29
CA ALA A 118 3.85 -5.16 -13.35
C ALA A 118 5.00 -4.54 -12.49
N GLY A 119 6.10 -5.24 -12.29
CA GLY A 119 7.22 -4.72 -11.50
C GLY A 119 8.07 -3.69 -12.26
N MET A 120 9.15 -3.20 -11.66
CA MET A 120 9.99 -2.09 -12.12
C MET A 120 10.81 -2.34 -13.41
N GLY A 121 10.15 -2.68 -14.52
CA GLY A 121 10.81 -2.54 -15.83
C GLY A 121 10.69 -1.10 -16.36
N GLN A 122 11.65 -0.64 -17.18
CA GLN A 122 11.52 0.68 -17.85
C GLN A 122 10.21 0.80 -18.65
N ARG A 123 9.73 -0.31 -19.19
CA ARG A 123 8.46 -0.41 -19.90
C ARG A 123 7.27 -0.14 -18.97
N ASP A 124 7.31 -0.67 -17.76
CA ASP A 124 6.24 -0.52 -16.78
C ASP A 124 6.14 0.91 -16.24
N VAL A 125 7.28 1.57 -16.01
CA VAL A 125 7.32 2.99 -15.64
C VAL A 125 6.68 3.86 -16.71
N LYS A 126 7.07 3.67 -17.97
CA LYS A 126 6.48 4.39 -19.12
C LYS A 126 4.98 4.14 -19.24
N MET A 127 4.55 2.90 -19.06
CA MET A 127 3.13 2.56 -19.11
C MET A 127 2.35 3.27 -18.01
N VAL A 128 2.85 3.26 -16.75
CA VAL A 128 2.20 3.98 -15.64
C VAL A 128 2.14 5.48 -15.88
N GLU A 129 3.17 6.08 -16.49
CA GLU A 129 3.16 7.49 -16.87
C GLU A 129 2.11 7.79 -17.95
N GLN A 130 2.01 6.97 -18.97
CA GLN A 130 0.98 7.10 -20.00
C GLN A 130 -0.43 6.93 -19.39
N LEU A 131 -0.62 5.92 -18.55
CA LEU A 131 -1.87 5.71 -17.84
C LEU A 131 -2.27 6.93 -16.99
N LYS A 132 -1.30 7.58 -16.34
CA LYS A 132 -1.56 8.79 -15.57
C LYS A 132 -2.04 9.95 -16.46
N VAL A 133 -1.34 10.24 -17.54
CA VAL A 133 -1.72 11.31 -18.48
C VAL A 133 -3.14 11.10 -19.01
N LEU A 134 -3.49 9.86 -19.32
CA LEU A 134 -4.79 9.52 -19.86
C LEU A 134 -5.89 9.54 -18.80
N ALA A 135 -5.59 9.06 -17.58
CA ALA A 135 -6.55 9.04 -16.48
C ALA A 135 -6.84 10.44 -15.91
N ASP A 136 -5.86 11.35 -15.90
CA ASP A 136 -6.02 12.71 -15.40
C ASP A 136 -7.09 13.51 -16.16
N GLY A 137 -7.45 13.11 -17.40
CA GLY A 137 -8.56 13.67 -18.16
C GLY A 137 -9.96 13.19 -17.75
N TYR A 138 -10.05 12.07 -17.00
CA TYR A 138 -11.34 11.44 -16.60
C TYR A 138 -11.52 11.36 -15.09
N LYS A 139 -10.56 10.81 -14.38
CA LYS A 139 -10.53 10.74 -12.92
C LYS A 139 -9.10 10.87 -12.45
N SER A 140 -8.86 11.69 -11.43
CA SER A 140 -7.54 11.81 -10.82
C SER A 140 -6.99 10.44 -10.43
N MET A 141 -5.86 10.07 -11.05
CA MET A 141 -5.16 8.82 -10.72
C MET A 141 -4.21 9.05 -9.55
N LYS A 142 -4.41 8.28 -8.48
CA LYS A 142 -3.51 8.26 -7.33
C LYS A 142 -2.52 7.09 -7.48
N ARG A 143 -1.22 7.40 -7.46
CA ARG A 143 -0.16 6.39 -7.47
C ARG A 143 0.19 6.00 -6.04
N LEU A 144 0.09 4.72 -5.72
CA LEU A 144 0.37 4.13 -4.41
C LEU A 144 1.62 3.26 -4.53
N LEU A 145 2.71 3.66 -3.87
CA LEU A 145 3.98 2.96 -3.92
C LEU A 145 4.00 1.82 -2.91
N VAL A 146 4.15 0.59 -3.39
CA VAL A 146 4.29 -0.62 -2.56
C VAL A 146 5.76 -0.98 -2.44
N MET A 147 6.25 -1.05 -1.20
CA MET A 147 7.61 -1.45 -0.85
C MET A 147 7.58 -2.58 0.18
N SER A 148 8.62 -3.41 0.20
CA SER A 148 8.76 -4.47 1.21
C SER A 148 9.63 -3.99 2.37
N ALA A 149 9.21 -4.24 3.60
CA ALA A 149 10.00 -3.95 4.81
C ALA A 149 11.32 -4.73 4.88
N THR A 150 11.44 -5.81 4.11
CA THR A 150 12.68 -6.62 4.03
C THR A 150 13.72 -6.05 3.05
N THR A 151 13.39 -4.95 2.37
CA THR A 151 14.27 -4.31 1.40
C THR A 151 15.27 -3.39 2.10
N SER A 152 16.51 -3.30 1.58
CA SER A 152 17.52 -2.38 2.11
C SER A 152 17.10 -0.92 1.93
N LEU A 153 17.59 -0.05 2.81
CA LEU A 153 17.34 1.40 2.72
C LEU A 153 17.75 1.97 1.34
N GLN A 154 18.93 1.60 0.86
CA GLN A 154 19.42 2.07 -0.45
C GLN A 154 18.48 1.69 -1.58
N THR A 155 18.04 0.42 -1.62
CA THR A 155 17.09 -0.04 -2.65
C THR A 155 15.73 0.67 -2.54
N MET A 156 15.25 0.96 -1.33
CA MET A 156 14.01 1.74 -1.16
C MET A 156 14.16 3.15 -1.70
N GLN A 157 15.30 3.81 -1.45
CA GLN A 157 15.60 5.14 -1.98
C GLN A 157 15.64 5.15 -3.50
N ASP A 158 16.33 4.17 -4.12
CA ASP A 158 16.40 4.03 -5.57
C ASP A 158 15.00 3.82 -6.18
N VAL A 159 14.16 3.02 -5.52
CA VAL A 159 12.77 2.80 -5.92
C VAL A 159 11.96 4.10 -5.88
N ILE A 160 12.04 4.85 -4.78
CA ILE A 160 11.33 6.13 -4.66
C ILE A 160 11.81 7.09 -5.74
N GLN A 161 13.13 7.20 -5.93
CA GLN A 161 13.70 8.08 -6.94
C GLN A 161 13.24 7.72 -8.35
N ALA A 162 13.20 6.43 -8.69
CA ALA A 162 12.72 5.94 -9.98
C ALA A 162 11.25 6.28 -10.25
N HIS A 163 10.42 6.36 -9.20
CA HIS A 163 9.01 6.68 -9.32
C HIS A 163 8.66 8.16 -9.04
N SER A 164 9.62 8.96 -8.57
CA SER A 164 9.44 10.37 -8.16
C SER A 164 9.55 11.37 -9.31
N GLN A 165 9.27 11.00 -10.55
CA GLN A 165 9.40 11.92 -11.69
C GLN A 165 8.26 12.94 -11.72
N GLY A 166 8.60 14.23 -11.85
CA GLY A 166 7.67 15.36 -12.00
C GLY A 166 7.47 16.24 -10.75
N LYS A 167 6.68 17.30 -10.85
CA LYS A 167 6.31 18.18 -9.72
C LYS A 167 5.58 17.35 -8.66
N ASN A 168 6.00 17.46 -7.39
CA ASN A 168 5.43 16.76 -6.21
C ASN A 168 5.65 15.25 -6.16
N ASN A 169 6.79 14.73 -6.64
CA ASN A 169 7.16 13.30 -6.60
C ASN A 169 6.14 12.32 -7.22
N GLY A 170 4.93 12.76 -7.55
CA GLY A 170 3.88 11.97 -8.21
C GLY A 170 3.42 10.70 -7.47
N ILE A 171 3.92 10.43 -6.27
CA ILE A 171 3.50 9.34 -5.37
C ILE A 171 2.57 9.94 -4.32
N HIS A 172 1.35 9.41 -4.21
CA HIS A 172 0.35 9.95 -3.29
C HIS A 172 0.46 9.39 -1.87
N ALA A 173 0.85 8.11 -1.78
CA ALA A 173 1.13 7.45 -0.51
C ALA A 173 1.97 6.20 -0.73
N ALA A 174 2.61 5.71 0.33
CA ALA A 174 3.30 4.43 0.37
C ALA A 174 2.49 3.35 1.10
N LEU A 175 2.81 2.11 0.80
CA LEU A 175 2.39 0.93 1.55
C LEU A 175 3.63 0.09 1.83
N ILE A 176 3.78 -0.35 3.07
CA ILE A 176 4.88 -1.22 3.48
C ILE A 176 4.35 -2.62 3.74
N THR A 177 4.84 -3.59 2.99
CA THR A 177 4.47 -5.01 3.11
C THR A 177 5.53 -5.82 3.82
N LYS A 178 5.22 -7.09 4.16
CA LYS A 178 6.14 -8.07 4.76
C LYS A 178 6.75 -7.56 6.07
N VAL A 179 5.95 -6.85 6.86
CA VAL A 179 6.36 -6.35 8.18
C VAL A 179 6.60 -7.49 9.16
N ASP A 180 5.90 -8.61 8.97
CA ASP A 180 6.08 -9.87 9.68
C ASP A 180 7.43 -10.56 9.40
N GLU A 181 7.98 -10.38 8.21
CA GLU A 181 9.28 -10.94 7.79
C GLU A 181 10.47 -10.03 8.18
N ALA A 182 10.22 -8.74 8.45
CA ALA A 182 11.29 -7.76 8.68
C ALA A 182 11.84 -7.82 10.10
N MET A 183 13.17 -7.78 10.22
CA MET A 183 13.88 -7.69 11.50
C MET A 183 13.69 -6.32 12.16
N SER A 184 13.62 -5.26 11.37
CA SER A 184 13.44 -3.88 11.82
C SER A 184 12.68 -3.06 10.78
N LEU A 185 11.88 -2.10 11.24
CA LEU A 185 11.22 -1.13 10.38
C LEU A 185 12.01 0.18 10.23
N ALA A 186 13.18 0.31 10.88
CA ALA A 186 13.99 1.52 10.82
C ALA A 186 14.34 1.96 9.38
N PRO A 187 14.76 1.07 8.45
CA PRO A 187 15.03 1.47 7.08
C PRO A 187 13.80 2.03 6.36
N SER A 188 12.63 1.40 6.57
CA SER A 188 11.37 1.86 5.96
C SER A 188 10.95 3.22 6.51
N VAL A 189 11.01 3.42 7.83
CA VAL A 189 10.63 4.67 8.49
C VAL A 189 11.60 5.80 8.12
N ASP A 190 12.91 5.54 8.10
CA ASP A 190 13.92 6.52 7.67
C ASP A 190 13.65 6.99 6.23
N CYS A 191 13.36 6.04 5.34
CA CYS A 191 13.05 6.31 3.94
C CYS A 191 11.78 7.17 3.78
N LEU A 192 10.69 6.83 4.49
CA LEU A 192 9.44 7.60 4.46
C LEU A 192 9.64 9.04 4.94
N ILE A 193 10.40 9.23 6.03
CA ILE A 193 10.66 10.57 6.59
C ILE A 193 11.54 11.41 5.66
N ARG A 194 12.63 10.84 5.10
CA ARG A 194 13.55 11.56 4.21
C ARG A 194 12.89 12.03 2.93
N HIS A 195 11.98 11.22 2.39
CA HIS A 195 11.29 11.53 1.13
C HIS A 195 9.93 12.21 1.34
N ASP A 196 9.59 12.56 2.59
CA ASP A 196 8.31 13.17 2.95
C ASP A 196 7.09 12.40 2.43
N LEU A 197 7.21 11.06 2.39
CA LEU A 197 6.24 10.16 1.77
C LEU A 197 5.25 9.66 2.82
N PRO A 198 3.97 10.02 2.72
CA PRO A 198 2.97 9.57 3.68
C PRO A 198 2.66 8.08 3.52
N LEU A 199 2.47 7.39 4.63
CA LEU A 199 2.13 5.97 4.67
C LEU A 199 0.63 5.78 4.80
N LEU A 200 0.07 4.86 4.00
CA LEU A 200 -1.36 4.53 3.97
C LEU A 200 -1.65 3.25 4.76
N PHE A 201 -0.95 2.17 4.42
CA PHE A 201 -1.13 0.85 5.02
C PHE A 201 0.19 0.14 5.29
N ILE A 202 0.14 -0.80 6.24
CA ILE A 202 1.15 -1.83 6.44
C ILE A 202 0.53 -3.22 6.24
N GLY A 203 1.30 -4.13 5.63
CA GLY A 203 0.93 -5.54 5.44
C GLY A 203 1.85 -6.42 6.27
N ASN A 204 1.28 -7.26 7.12
CA ASN A 204 2.01 -8.09 8.08
C ASN A 204 1.73 -9.60 7.95
N GLY A 205 1.30 -10.05 6.76
CA GLY A 205 1.04 -11.46 6.49
C GLY A 205 0.33 -11.67 5.16
N GLN A 206 -0.21 -12.88 4.96
CA GLN A 206 -0.76 -13.32 3.67
C GLN A 206 -2.29 -13.39 3.63
N GLN A 207 -2.99 -13.27 4.76
CA GLN A 207 -4.45 -13.35 4.81
C GLN A 207 -5.10 -12.10 4.19
N VAL A 208 -6.21 -12.33 3.47
CA VAL A 208 -6.94 -11.30 2.73
C VAL A 208 -8.39 -11.25 3.25
N PRO A 209 -8.84 -10.13 3.80
CA PRO A 209 -8.20 -8.81 3.90
C PRO A 209 -7.47 -8.54 5.24
N GLU A 210 -7.38 -9.50 6.14
CA GLU A 210 -7.06 -9.35 7.57
C GLU A 210 -5.67 -8.72 7.76
N ASP A 211 -4.63 -9.22 7.08
CA ASP A 211 -3.24 -8.79 7.23
C ASP A 211 -2.91 -7.50 6.46
N LEU A 212 -3.80 -6.52 6.51
CA LEU A 212 -3.59 -5.17 6.03
C LEU A 212 -4.07 -4.19 7.11
N HIS A 213 -3.19 -3.38 7.65
CA HIS A 213 -3.50 -2.47 8.75
C HIS A 213 -3.29 -1.02 8.33
N VAL A 214 -4.12 -0.12 8.88
CA VAL A 214 -3.91 1.32 8.73
C VAL A 214 -2.58 1.70 9.38
N ALA A 215 -1.83 2.57 8.75
CA ALA A 215 -0.54 3.00 9.26
C ALA A 215 -0.70 3.77 10.58
N ASP A 216 -0.07 3.28 11.64
CA ASP A 216 0.01 3.95 12.95
C ASP A 216 1.44 4.44 13.21
N PRO A 217 1.65 5.77 13.39
CA PRO A 217 2.97 6.32 13.62
C PRO A 217 3.65 5.83 14.91
N ASN A 218 2.87 5.55 15.96
CA ASN A 218 3.43 5.07 17.24
C ASN A 218 3.91 3.63 17.13
N TYR A 219 3.13 2.77 16.45
CA TYR A 219 3.55 1.41 16.14
C TYR A 219 4.83 1.39 15.29
N LEU A 220 4.88 2.20 14.24
CA LEU A 220 6.05 2.30 13.36
C LEU A 220 7.29 2.78 14.09
N ALA A 221 7.16 3.84 14.91
CA ALA A 221 8.25 4.35 15.72
C ALA A 221 8.74 3.30 16.72
N HIS A 222 7.83 2.60 17.39
CA HIS A 222 8.19 1.52 18.31
C HIS A 222 8.96 0.40 17.60
N ARG A 223 8.43 -0.10 16.49
CA ARG A 223 9.05 -1.21 15.72
C ARG A 223 10.39 -0.80 15.07
N SER A 224 10.61 0.49 14.83
CA SER A 224 11.87 1.01 14.31
C SER A 224 12.96 1.08 15.37
N LEU A 225 12.59 1.42 16.60
CA LEU A 225 13.52 1.55 17.73
C LEU A 225 13.77 0.24 18.47
N SER A 226 12.88 -0.76 18.27
CA SER A 226 12.96 -2.08 18.93
C SER A 226 13.02 -3.19 17.87
N PRO A 227 14.22 -3.51 17.33
CA PRO A 227 14.41 -4.62 16.40
C PRO A 227 14.06 -5.96 17.03
N ARG A 228 13.54 -6.91 16.24
CA ARG A 228 13.15 -8.25 16.72
C ARG A 228 14.27 -9.01 17.48
N ALA A 229 15.54 -8.76 17.15
CA ALA A 229 16.66 -9.39 17.85
C ALA A 229 16.72 -9.05 19.35
N PHE A 230 16.10 -7.95 19.78
CA PHE A 230 15.93 -7.56 21.18
C PHE A 230 14.51 -7.85 21.74
N ALA A 231 13.62 -8.35 20.89
CA ALA A 231 12.19 -8.45 21.21
C ALA A 231 11.82 -9.71 22.01
N SER A 232 12.77 -10.62 22.29
CA SER A 232 12.48 -11.78 23.16
C SER A 232 12.20 -11.39 24.62
N GLU A 233 12.58 -10.17 25.04
CA GLU A 233 12.33 -9.65 26.40
C GLU A 233 11.31 -8.51 26.46
N PHE A 234 10.92 -7.92 25.30
CA PHE A 234 10.03 -6.74 25.23
C PHE A 234 8.94 -6.91 24.16
N MET A 235 8.25 -8.03 24.15
CA MET A 235 6.93 -8.06 23.50
C MET A 235 6.00 -7.20 24.37
N PRO A 236 5.37 -6.11 23.84
CA PRO A 236 4.13 -5.67 24.44
C PRO A 236 3.19 -6.88 24.41
N ASP A 237 2.56 -7.19 25.54
CA ASP A 237 1.63 -8.30 25.65
C ASP A 237 0.80 -8.41 24.39
N ASP A 238 0.65 -9.63 23.87
CA ASP A 238 -0.13 -9.93 22.66
C ASP A 238 -1.56 -9.36 22.70
N GLU A 239 -2.00 -8.84 23.84
CA GLU A 239 -3.28 -8.16 24.04
C GLU A 239 -3.32 -6.69 23.57
N VAL A 240 -2.18 -5.98 23.51
CA VAL A 240 -2.16 -4.53 23.16
C VAL A 240 -2.16 -4.31 21.66
N VAL A 241 -1.48 -5.17 20.90
CA VAL A 241 -1.41 -5.05 19.43
C VAL A 241 -2.77 -5.38 18.77
N PRO A 242 -3.49 -6.45 19.17
CA PRO A 242 -4.83 -6.73 18.65
C PRO A 242 -5.84 -5.63 18.95
N ALA A 243 -5.80 -5.01 20.16
CA ALA A 243 -6.73 -3.96 20.53
C ALA A 243 -6.57 -2.70 19.68
N MET A 244 -5.33 -2.25 19.43
CA MET A 244 -5.06 -1.09 18.55
C MET A 244 -5.43 -1.36 17.09
N ILE A 245 -5.36 -2.62 16.65
CA ILE A 245 -5.71 -3.05 15.29
C ILE A 245 -7.22 -3.25 15.16
N ALA A 246 -7.88 -3.84 16.17
CA ALA A 246 -9.32 -4.08 16.17
C ALA A 246 -10.13 -2.77 16.18
N ASP A 247 -9.69 -1.75 16.91
CA ASP A 247 -10.32 -0.43 16.91
C ASP A 247 -10.31 0.22 15.54
N ASN A 248 -9.20 0.12 14.81
CA ASN A 248 -9.07 0.66 13.45
C ASN A 248 -9.98 -0.06 12.44
N ILE A 249 -10.14 -1.38 12.52
CA ILE A 249 -11.06 -2.13 11.65
C ILE A 249 -12.52 -1.82 12.02
N SER A 250 -12.83 -1.73 13.31
CA SER A 250 -14.19 -1.43 13.78
C SER A 250 -14.62 0.00 13.43
N GLU A 251 -13.73 0.99 13.50
CA GLU A 251 -14.00 2.35 13.02
C GLU A 251 -14.22 2.40 11.51
N TRP A 252 -13.42 1.65 10.75
CA TRP A 252 -13.57 1.59 9.29
C TRP A 252 -14.91 0.96 8.89
N MET A 253 -15.38 -0.06 9.63
CA MET A 253 -16.68 -0.70 9.43
C MET A 253 -17.85 0.11 9.96
N LYS A 254 -17.72 0.84 11.08
CA LYS A 254 -18.79 1.68 11.65
C LYS A 254 -19.11 2.91 10.80
N LYS A 255 -18.14 3.49 10.11
CA LYS A 255 -18.35 4.60 9.17
C LYS A 255 -18.96 4.13 7.83
N ALA A 256 -19.24 2.84 7.67
CA ALA A 256 -19.87 2.25 6.47
C ALA A 256 -21.40 2.07 6.59
N LYS A 257 -21.99 2.51 7.69
CA LYS A 257 -23.45 2.66 7.88
C LYS A 257 -23.78 4.15 7.79
#